data_bd4d71efc620a40b11f0f075948dfd88
#
_entry.id   bd4d71efc620a40b11f0f075948dfd88
#
_cell.length_a   1.000
_cell.length_b   1.000
_cell.length_c   1.000
_cell.angle_alpha   90.00
_cell.angle_beta   90.00
_cell.angle_gamma   90.00
#
_symmetry.space_group_name_H-M   'P 1'
#
loop_
_entity.id
_entity.type
_entity.pdbx_description
1 polymer ?
#
loop_
_entity_poly.entity_id
_entity_poly.type
_entity_poly.pdbx_seq_one_letter_code
_entity_poly.pdbx_strand_id
1 'polypeptide(L)'
;INAYADIERVKESRTLRAGKGKARNRRFRERRGPLVVYKEDKGIVKAFRNIPGVELANVSSLNLLTLAPGGHLGRFIIWTEPAFAELDAVFGTFSAESSQKKGYKLPAPIVSNPDIARIINSEEVQSVLRPVGPAVIAPAQAKRNPLRNLSVMARLNPYAKHARAVESSLPKKVNKSKSRASAAFLASIKKD
;
A
#
# COMPACT_ATOMS: atom_id res chain seq x y z
N ILE A 1 3.32 28.73 21.74
CA ILE A 1 2.69 27.66 20.91
C ILE A 1 3.66 26.48 20.69
N ASN A 2 4.74 26.28 21.26
CA ASN A 2 5.68 25.11 21.07
C ASN A 2 5.89 24.60 19.63
N ALA A 3 5.75 25.49 18.63
CA ALA A 3 5.89 25.15 17.21
C ALA A 3 7.30 25.47 16.65
N TYR A 4 8.26 25.72 17.54
CA TYR A 4 9.61 26.10 17.13
C TYR A 4 10.33 24.97 16.39
N ALA A 5 10.14 23.73 16.81
CA ALA A 5 10.74 22.57 16.16
C ALA A 5 10.31 22.41 14.68
N ASP A 6 9.09 22.78 14.36
CA ASP A 6 8.63 22.73 12.96
C ASP A 6 9.29 23.81 12.10
N ILE A 7 9.56 24.98 12.68
CA ILE A 7 10.29 26.06 12.00
C ILE A 7 11.77 25.69 11.81
N GLU A 8 12.39 25.04 12.78
CA GLU A 8 13.77 24.53 12.63
C GLU A 8 13.86 23.51 11.50
N ARG A 9 12.96 22.54 11.44
CA ARG A 9 12.89 21.57 10.34
C ARG A 9 12.74 22.23 8.97
N VAL A 10 12.00 23.35 8.88
CA VAL A 10 11.90 24.12 7.64
C VAL A 10 13.23 24.75 7.29
N LYS A 11 13.89 25.42 8.25
CA LYS A 11 15.19 26.08 8.04
C LYS A 11 16.27 25.07 7.62
N GLU A 12 16.36 23.94 8.30
CA GLU A 12 17.31 22.86 7.98
C GLU A 12 17.06 22.22 6.62
N SER A 13 15.81 22.19 6.17
CA SER A 13 15.44 21.61 4.88
C SER A 13 15.82 22.47 3.68
N ARG A 14 16.29 23.70 3.90
CA ARG A 14 16.64 24.64 2.84
C ARG A 14 17.87 24.19 2.08
N THR A 15 17.66 23.73 0.86
CA THR A 15 18.70 23.21 -0.04
C THR A 15 18.70 23.89 -1.39
N LEU A 16 19.84 23.86 -2.08
CA LEU A 16 19.93 24.38 -3.44
C LEU A 16 19.14 23.46 -4.39
N ARG A 17 18.25 24.06 -5.18
CA ARG A 17 17.45 23.32 -6.16
C ARG A 17 18.33 22.70 -7.24
N ALA A 18 18.11 21.44 -7.56
CA ALA A 18 18.71 20.80 -8.72
C ALA A 18 18.13 21.36 -10.04
N GLY A 19 18.94 21.37 -11.09
CA GLY A 19 18.52 21.80 -12.41
C GLY A 19 18.52 23.31 -12.66
N LYS A 20 18.00 23.72 -13.80
CA LYS A 20 18.01 25.11 -14.29
C LYS A 20 17.09 26.07 -13.51
N GLY A 21 16.17 25.57 -12.70
CA GLY A 21 15.26 26.38 -11.87
C GLY A 21 15.98 27.30 -10.89
N LYS A 22 17.20 26.94 -10.45
CA LYS A 22 18.04 27.79 -9.58
C LYS A 22 18.47 29.11 -10.22
N ALA A 23 18.60 29.14 -11.53
CA ALA A 23 18.88 30.36 -12.29
C ALA A 23 17.61 31.15 -12.67
N ARG A 24 16.43 30.58 -12.42
CA ARG A 24 15.12 31.13 -12.78
C ARG A 24 14.32 31.56 -11.57
N ASN A 25 14.92 32.25 -10.60
CA ASN A 25 14.33 32.73 -9.36
C ASN A 25 13.76 31.67 -8.41
N ARG A 26 14.08 30.39 -8.62
CA ARG A 26 13.72 29.25 -7.76
C ARG A 26 14.95 28.57 -7.20
N ARG A 27 15.89 29.37 -6.70
CA ARG A 27 17.22 28.89 -6.28
C ARG A 27 17.16 27.87 -5.15
N PHE A 28 16.34 28.13 -4.16
CA PHE A 28 16.22 27.29 -3.00
C PHE A 28 14.93 26.48 -3.03
N ARG A 29 14.99 25.37 -2.35
CA ARG A 29 13.87 24.49 -2.07
C ARG A 29 13.84 24.26 -0.57
N GLU A 30 12.68 24.41 0.04
CA GLU A 30 12.46 24.23 1.48
C GLU A 30 11.12 23.53 1.71
N ARG A 31 10.97 22.94 2.88
CA ARG A 31 9.69 22.36 3.31
C ARG A 31 8.70 23.47 3.61
N ARG A 32 7.42 23.17 3.40
CA ARG A 32 6.35 24.01 3.89
C ARG A 32 6.18 23.83 5.40
N GLY A 33 6.13 24.92 6.11
CA GLY A 33 5.93 24.95 7.56
C GLY A 33 4.45 25.06 7.94
N PRO A 34 4.18 25.48 9.18
CA PRO A 34 2.83 25.69 9.68
C PRO A 34 2.02 26.66 8.81
N LEU A 35 0.72 26.39 8.74
CA LEU A 35 -0.26 27.31 8.16
C LEU A 35 -1.01 28.00 9.29
N VAL A 36 -1.04 29.34 9.31
CA VAL A 36 -1.80 30.13 10.28
C VAL A 36 -3.10 30.59 9.62
N VAL A 37 -4.22 30.17 10.17
CA VAL A 37 -5.55 30.58 9.69
C VAL A 37 -6.15 31.60 10.63
N TYR A 38 -6.57 32.72 10.06
CA TYR A 38 -7.13 33.85 10.79
C TYR A 38 -8.45 34.33 10.14
N LYS A 39 -9.29 35.00 10.92
CA LYS A 39 -10.52 35.67 10.44
C LYS A 39 -10.21 37.10 10.03
N GLU A 40 -9.68 37.91 10.97
CA GLU A 40 -9.32 39.28 10.77
C GLU A 40 -7.83 39.49 11.02
N ASP A 41 -7.21 40.35 10.19
CA ASP A 41 -5.81 40.71 10.41
C ASP A 41 -5.69 41.83 11.46
N LYS A 42 -5.47 41.41 12.69
CA LYS A 42 -5.11 42.31 13.80
C LYS A 42 -3.60 42.38 14.02
N GLY A 43 -2.82 42.36 12.92
CA GLY A 43 -1.36 42.37 12.93
C GLY A 43 -0.72 40.99 12.82
N ILE A 44 -1.52 39.92 12.69
CA ILE A 44 -1.05 38.55 12.56
C ILE A 44 -0.20 38.40 11.30
N VAL A 45 -0.62 38.98 10.18
CA VAL A 45 0.12 38.87 8.91
C VAL A 45 1.53 39.46 9.07
N LYS A 46 1.67 40.62 9.71
CA LYS A 46 2.99 41.23 9.93
C LYS A 46 3.87 40.37 10.85
N ALA A 47 3.27 39.76 11.86
CA ALA A 47 3.99 38.92 12.83
C ALA A 47 4.55 37.64 12.23
N PHE A 48 3.79 36.99 11.36
CA PHE A 48 4.15 35.67 10.86
C PHE A 48 4.77 35.64 9.46
N ARG A 49 4.54 36.64 8.60
CA ARG A 49 5.00 36.64 7.21
C ARG A 49 6.53 36.52 7.03
N ASN A 50 7.31 36.95 8.03
CA ASN A 50 8.78 36.90 7.96
C ASN A 50 9.35 35.56 8.49
N ILE A 51 8.53 34.66 8.99
CA ILE A 51 8.99 33.39 9.51
C ILE A 51 9.11 32.40 8.35
N PRO A 52 10.29 31.76 8.14
CA PRO A 52 10.48 30.83 7.03
C PRO A 52 9.48 29.67 7.01
N GLY A 53 8.87 29.43 5.86
CA GLY A 53 7.95 28.32 5.63
C GLY A 53 6.55 28.48 6.23
N VAL A 54 6.31 29.52 7.05
CA VAL A 54 4.98 29.81 7.55
C VAL A 54 4.16 30.49 6.46
N GLU A 55 2.97 29.99 6.24
CA GLU A 55 1.98 30.58 5.35
C GLU A 55 0.77 31.08 6.15
N LEU A 56 0.08 32.07 5.61
CA LEU A 56 -1.11 32.62 6.22
C LEU A 56 -2.29 32.48 5.26
N ALA A 57 -3.45 32.17 5.81
CA ALA A 57 -4.69 32.09 5.05
C ALA A 57 -5.85 32.72 5.83
N ASN A 58 -6.70 33.45 5.13
CA ASN A 58 -7.97 33.89 5.70
C ASN A 58 -8.98 32.72 5.64
N VAL A 59 -9.78 32.55 6.69
CA VAL A 59 -10.77 31.48 6.77
C VAL A 59 -11.81 31.54 5.64
N SER A 60 -12.18 32.73 5.19
CA SER A 60 -13.15 32.92 4.10
C SER A 60 -12.60 32.50 2.72
N SER A 61 -11.28 32.44 2.57
CA SER A 61 -10.61 32.11 1.29
C SER A 61 -9.68 30.91 1.40
N LEU A 62 -10.05 29.90 2.18
CA LEU A 62 -9.28 28.67 2.33
C LEU A 62 -9.11 27.95 1.00
N ASN A 63 -7.88 27.53 0.75
CA ASN A 63 -7.50 26.84 -0.48
C ASN A 63 -6.92 25.47 -0.16
N LEU A 64 -7.42 24.45 -0.86
CA LEU A 64 -6.94 23.08 -0.71
C LEU A 64 -5.45 22.94 -1.03
N LEU A 65 -4.92 23.73 -1.97
CA LEU A 65 -3.49 23.71 -2.32
C LEU A 65 -2.58 24.19 -1.18
N THR A 66 -3.10 25.00 -0.27
CA THR A 66 -2.37 25.46 0.93
C THR A 66 -2.61 24.53 2.11
N LEU A 67 -3.82 23.99 2.25
CA LEU A 67 -4.18 23.05 3.32
C LEU A 67 -3.52 21.68 3.16
N ALA A 68 -3.49 21.18 1.93
CA ALA A 68 -2.91 19.89 1.58
C ALA A 68 -1.90 20.03 0.44
N PRO A 69 -0.72 20.61 0.69
CA PRO A 69 0.28 20.86 -0.33
C PRO A 69 0.77 19.54 -0.93
N GLY A 70 0.81 19.47 -2.27
CA GLY A 70 1.18 18.26 -2.99
C GLY A 70 0.15 17.12 -2.93
N GLY A 71 -1.08 17.40 -2.49
CA GLY A 71 -2.12 16.39 -2.34
C GLY A 71 -2.00 15.54 -1.05
N HIS A 72 -1.11 15.92 -0.14
CA HIS A 72 -0.90 15.21 1.12
C HIS A 72 -1.56 15.92 2.29
N LEU A 73 -2.41 15.19 3.03
CA LEU A 73 -3.00 15.64 4.29
C LEU A 73 -1.94 15.59 5.42
N GLY A 74 -2.19 16.35 6.49
CA GLY A 74 -1.35 16.32 7.69
C GLY A 74 -0.45 17.53 7.86
N ARG A 75 -0.68 18.64 7.13
CA ARG A 75 -0.02 19.91 7.39
C ARG A 75 -0.40 20.41 8.77
N PHE A 76 0.58 20.89 9.54
CA PHE A 76 0.34 21.52 10.83
C PHE A 76 -0.36 22.87 10.62
N ILE A 77 -1.55 23.04 11.19
CA ILE A 77 -2.37 24.24 11.04
C ILE A 77 -2.61 24.84 12.41
N ILE A 78 -2.39 26.14 12.51
CA ILE A 78 -2.65 26.95 13.72
C ILE A 78 -3.89 27.78 13.44
N TRP A 79 -4.94 27.52 14.18
CA TRP A 79 -6.19 28.25 14.06
C TRP A 79 -6.27 29.35 15.12
N THR A 80 -6.69 30.53 14.70
CA THR A 80 -7.17 31.50 15.68
C THR A 80 -8.60 31.14 16.09
N GLU A 81 -8.95 31.33 17.33
CA GLU A 81 -10.27 31.02 17.86
C GLU A 81 -11.42 31.60 17.00
N PRO A 82 -11.39 32.93 16.62
CA PRO A 82 -12.42 33.46 15.73
C PRO A 82 -12.46 32.82 14.35
N ALA A 83 -11.34 32.34 13.83
CA ALA A 83 -11.32 31.65 12.52
C ALA A 83 -11.95 30.27 12.63
N PHE A 84 -11.71 29.55 13.72
CA PHE A 84 -12.29 28.26 13.95
C PHE A 84 -13.82 28.33 14.13
N ALA A 85 -14.29 29.31 14.90
CA ALA A 85 -15.73 29.57 15.09
C ALA A 85 -16.45 29.95 13.77
N GLU A 86 -15.73 30.55 12.80
CA GLU A 86 -16.30 30.96 11.51
C GLU A 86 -16.48 29.80 10.51
N LEU A 87 -15.87 28.65 10.77
CA LEU A 87 -15.94 27.52 9.84
C LEU A 87 -17.37 27.07 9.56
N ASP A 88 -18.22 27.05 10.58
CA ASP A 88 -19.63 26.64 10.43
C ASP A 88 -20.40 27.64 9.56
N ALA A 89 -20.09 28.92 9.66
CA ALA A 89 -20.69 29.94 8.82
C ALA A 89 -20.23 29.83 7.35
N VAL A 90 -18.93 29.54 7.14
CA VAL A 90 -18.35 29.44 5.77
C VAL A 90 -18.74 28.16 5.07
N PHE A 91 -18.71 27.02 5.75
CA PHE A 91 -18.90 25.69 5.13
C PHE A 91 -20.23 25.04 5.49
N GLY A 92 -20.93 25.54 6.50
CA GLY A 92 -22.09 24.88 7.06
C GLY A 92 -21.75 23.68 7.93
N THR A 93 -22.78 23.01 8.37
CA THR A 93 -22.71 21.75 9.13
C THR A 93 -23.43 20.63 8.39
N PHE A 94 -23.39 19.41 8.90
CA PHE A 94 -24.17 18.31 8.32
C PHE A 94 -25.68 18.52 8.36
N SER A 95 -26.18 19.31 9.30
CA SER A 95 -27.60 19.62 9.48
C SER A 95 -28.03 20.93 8.82
N ALA A 96 -27.14 21.91 8.72
CA ALA A 96 -27.43 23.24 8.22
C ALA A 96 -26.54 23.63 7.04
N GLU A 97 -27.10 24.38 6.10
CA GLU A 97 -26.35 24.92 4.96
C GLU A 97 -25.45 26.08 5.37
N SER A 98 -24.44 26.35 4.53
CA SER A 98 -23.56 27.49 4.70
C SER A 98 -24.32 28.80 4.60
N SER A 99 -24.03 29.76 5.50
CA SER A 99 -24.58 31.12 5.41
C SER A 99 -23.87 32.00 4.37
N GLN A 100 -22.63 31.68 4.03
CA GLN A 100 -21.82 32.47 3.10
C GLN A 100 -21.82 31.92 1.68
N LYS A 101 -21.97 30.61 1.50
CA LYS A 101 -22.01 29.94 0.20
C LYS A 101 -23.43 29.51 -0.12
N LYS A 102 -24.01 30.07 -1.18
CA LYS A 102 -25.40 29.74 -1.59
C LYS A 102 -25.52 28.28 -2.01
N GLY A 103 -26.47 27.56 -1.39
CA GLY A 103 -26.75 26.16 -1.74
C GLY A 103 -25.65 25.16 -1.42
N TYR A 104 -24.68 25.55 -0.59
CA TYR A 104 -23.62 24.66 -0.17
C TYR A 104 -23.92 23.99 1.15
N LYS A 105 -23.87 22.68 1.16
CA LYS A 105 -23.95 21.82 2.33
C LYS A 105 -22.77 20.87 2.33
N LEU A 106 -22.25 20.52 3.51
CA LEU A 106 -21.16 19.56 3.61
C LEU A 106 -21.55 18.24 2.95
N PRO A 107 -20.67 17.67 2.08
CA PRO A 107 -20.94 16.37 1.45
C PRO A 107 -21.06 15.30 2.55
N ALA A 108 -22.15 14.52 2.50
CA ALA A 108 -22.33 13.38 3.39
C ALA A 108 -21.55 12.16 2.84
N PRO A 109 -20.83 11.44 3.68
CA PRO A 109 -20.19 10.19 3.26
C PRO A 109 -21.26 9.12 2.99
N ILE A 110 -21.01 8.24 2.03
CA ILE A 110 -21.86 7.08 1.75
C ILE A 110 -21.86 6.13 2.95
N VAL A 111 -20.70 5.96 3.57
CA VAL A 111 -20.52 5.14 4.77
C VAL A 111 -20.22 6.05 5.95
N SER A 112 -21.14 6.14 6.92
CA SER A 112 -21.03 7.02 8.09
C SER A 112 -19.96 6.53 9.08
N ASN A 113 -19.77 5.21 9.19
CA ASN A 113 -18.75 4.60 10.03
C ASN A 113 -17.65 3.96 9.16
N PRO A 114 -16.44 4.56 9.08
CA PRO A 114 -15.35 4.01 8.26
C PRO A 114 -14.68 2.77 8.87
N ASP A 115 -14.93 2.47 10.14
CA ASP A 115 -14.37 1.29 10.82
C ASP A 115 -15.23 0.05 10.52
N ILE A 116 -14.99 -0.52 9.35
CA ILE A 116 -15.68 -1.73 8.89
C ILE A 116 -15.33 -2.93 9.77
N ALA A 117 -14.11 -3.02 10.26
CA ALA A 117 -13.67 -4.12 11.13
C ALA A 117 -14.48 -4.14 12.44
N ARG A 118 -14.75 -2.98 13.01
CA ARG A 118 -15.59 -2.87 14.20
C ARG A 118 -17.03 -3.32 13.93
N ILE A 119 -17.59 -2.95 12.77
CA ILE A 119 -18.94 -3.39 12.38
C ILE A 119 -18.98 -4.91 12.21
N ILE A 120 -18.02 -5.48 11.50
CA ILE A 120 -17.95 -6.94 11.28
C ILE A 120 -17.82 -7.70 12.62
N ASN A 121 -17.00 -7.18 13.55
CA ASN A 121 -16.77 -7.80 14.84
C ASN A 121 -17.82 -7.43 15.90
N SER A 122 -18.85 -6.67 15.53
CA SER A 122 -19.95 -6.36 16.46
C SER A 122 -20.74 -7.62 16.80
N GLU A 123 -21.26 -7.67 18.02
CA GLU A 123 -22.07 -8.79 18.50
C GLU A 123 -23.32 -9.03 17.63
N GLU A 124 -23.91 -7.96 17.13
CA GLU A 124 -25.07 -8.01 16.23
C GLU A 124 -24.79 -8.80 14.94
N VAL A 125 -23.60 -8.60 14.36
CA VAL A 125 -23.19 -9.31 13.14
C VAL A 125 -22.72 -10.72 13.48
N GLN A 126 -21.91 -10.87 14.51
CA GLN A 126 -21.31 -12.16 14.88
C GLN A 126 -22.37 -13.19 15.38
N SER A 127 -23.45 -12.74 15.98
CA SER A 127 -24.55 -13.62 16.43
C SER A 127 -25.31 -14.28 15.27
N VAL A 128 -25.34 -13.64 14.09
CA VAL A 128 -26.04 -14.16 12.91
C VAL A 128 -25.15 -14.98 12.00
N LEU A 129 -23.82 -14.81 12.12
CA LEU A 129 -22.87 -15.52 11.27
C LEU A 129 -22.80 -17.01 11.63
N ARG A 130 -22.70 -17.86 10.62
CA ARG A 130 -22.41 -19.27 10.81
C ARG A 130 -21.00 -19.43 11.40
N PRO A 131 -20.81 -20.36 12.34
CA PRO A 131 -19.47 -20.67 12.83
C PRO A 131 -18.56 -21.12 11.69
N VAL A 132 -17.28 -20.85 11.84
CA VAL A 132 -16.27 -21.26 10.86
C VAL A 132 -16.31 -22.78 10.77
N GLY A 133 -16.70 -23.31 9.62
CA GLY A 133 -16.69 -24.73 9.34
C GLY A 133 -15.25 -25.30 9.30
N PRO A 134 -15.13 -26.63 9.35
CA PRO A 134 -13.82 -27.27 9.19
C PRO A 134 -13.19 -26.83 7.86
N ALA A 135 -11.89 -26.59 7.89
CA ALA A 135 -11.15 -26.20 6.69
C ALA A 135 -11.36 -27.24 5.59
N VAL A 136 -11.95 -26.81 4.49
CA VAL A 136 -12.06 -27.68 3.30
C VAL A 136 -10.66 -27.79 2.70
N ILE A 137 -9.96 -28.84 3.11
CA ILE A 137 -8.72 -29.23 2.47
C ILE A 137 -9.10 -29.76 1.08
N ALA A 138 -8.97 -28.92 0.06
CA ALA A 138 -9.10 -29.38 -1.31
C ALA A 138 -8.11 -30.54 -1.48
N PRO A 139 -8.57 -31.76 -1.89
CA PRO A 139 -7.67 -32.87 -2.11
C PRO A 139 -6.62 -32.41 -3.13
N ALA A 140 -5.35 -32.51 -2.76
CA ALA A 140 -4.27 -32.20 -3.67
C ALA A 140 -4.50 -32.99 -4.95
N GLN A 141 -4.68 -32.32 -6.08
CA GLN A 141 -4.80 -32.99 -7.37
C GLN A 141 -3.50 -33.77 -7.59
N ALA A 142 -3.56 -35.05 -7.33
CA ALA A 142 -2.43 -35.94 -7.62
C ALA A 142 -2.09 -35.80 -9.09
N LYS A 143 -0.91 -35.28 -9.37
CA LYS A 143 -0.41 -35.14 -10.76
C LYS A 143 -0.36 -36.53 -11.37
N ARG A 144 -1.32 -36.83 -12.21
CA ARG A 144 -1.47 -38.15 -12.84
C ARG A 144 -0.47 -38.29 -13.97
N ASN A 145 0.71 -38.81 -13.67
CA ASN A 145 1.74 -39.07 -14.67
C ASN A 145 1.45 -40.42 -15.38
N PRO A 146 1.17 -40.42 -16.68
CA PRO A 146 0.92 -41.66 -17.44
C PRO A 146 2.05 -42.68 -17.37
N LEU A 147 3.28 -42.26 -17.25
CA LEU A 147 4.44 -43.13 -17.15
C LEU A 147 4.52 -43.91 -15.82
N ARG A 148 3.92 -43.37 -14.76
CA ARG A 148 3.86 -44.02 -13.44
C ARG A 148 2.50 -44.67 -13.16
N ASN A 149 1.44 -44.07 -13.67
CA ASN A 149 0.08 -44.51 -13.42
C ASN A 149 -0.46 -45.28 -14.65
N LEU A 150 -0.49 -46.61 -14.55
CA LEU A 150 -0.93 -47.48 -15.63
C LEU A 150 -2.39 -47.23 -16.04
N SER A 151 -3.25 -46.85 -15.11
CA SER A 151 -4.66 -46.56 -15.41
C SER A 151 -4.81 -45.33 -16.31
N VAL A 152 -3.98 -44.30 -16.09
CA VAL A 152 -3.96 -43.10 -16.92
C VAL A 152 -3.32 -43.41 -18.28
N MET A 153 -2.24 -44.21 -18.32
CA MET A 153 -1.62 -44.65 -19.54
C MET A 153 -2.60 -45.48 -20.38
N ALA A 154 -3.37 -46.39 -19.78
CA ALA A 154 -4.35 -47.20 -20.47
C ALA A 154 -5.52 -46.41 -21.10
N ARG A 155 -5.82 -45.20 -20.55
CA ARG A 155 -6.79 -44.28 -21.18
C ARG A 155 -6.22 -43.62 -22.44
N LEU A 156 -4.93 -43.34 -22.45
CA LEU A 156 -4.25 -42.74 -23.61
C LEU A 156 -3.89 -43.80 -24.65
N ASN A 157 -3.49 -44.98 -24.22
CA ASN A 157 -3.15 -46.10 -25.05
C ASN A 157 -3.68 -47.39 -24.42
N PRO A 158 -4.83 -47.94 -24.90
CA PRO A 158 -5.42 -49.17 -24.37
C PRO A 158 -4.49 -50.37 -24.43
N TYR A 159 -3.59 -50.42 -25.43
CA TYR A 159 -2.63 -51.50 -25.61
C TYR A 159 -1.52 -51.52 -24.53
N ALA A 160 -1.34 -50.42 -23.79
CA ALA A 160 -0.27 -50.32 -22.80
C ALA A 160 -0.32 -51.39 -21.70
N LYS A 161 -1.51 -51.88 -21.34
CA LYS A 161 -1.67 -52.99 -20.39
C LYS A 161 -1.07 -54.30 -20.95
N HIS A 162 -1.36 -54.59 -22.21
CA HIS A 162 -0.83 -55.78 -22.91
C HIS A 162 0.68 -55.69 -23.08
N ALA A 163 1.17 -54.56 -23.56
CA ALA A 163 2.59 -54.32 -23.73
C ALA A 163 3.38 -54.55 -22.43
N ARG A 164 2.85 -54.06 -21.32
CA ARG A 164 3.49 -54.22 -20.02
C ARG A 164 3.42 -55.65 -19.48
N ALA A 165 2.33 -56.37 -19.75
CA ALA A 165 2.22 -57.79 -19.40
C ALA A 165 3.23 -58.63 -20.18
N VAL A 166 3.36 -58.39 -21.48
CA VAL A 166 4.35 -59.03 -22.34
C VAL A 166 5.77 -58.70 -21.90
N GLU A 167 6.05 -57.41 -21.61
CA GLU A 167 7.36 -56.97 -21.13
C GLU A 167 7.73 -57.62 -19.77
N SER A 168 6.76 -57.84 -18.89
CA SER A 168 6.97 -58.47 -17.60
C SER A 168 7.22 -60.00 -17.73
N SER A 169 6.69 -60.63 -18.78
CA SER A 169 6.90 -62.07 -19.07
C SER A 169 8.21 -62.34 -19.78
N LEU A 170 8.83 -61.35 -20.40
CA LEU A 170 10.14 -61.50 -21.02
C LEU A 170 11.24 -61.66 -19.96
N PRO A 171 12.24 -62.51 -20.21
CA PRO A 171 13.35 -62.65 -19.29
C PRO A 171 14.04 -61.29 -19.15
N LYS A 172 14.13 -60.80 -17.92
CA LYS A 172 14.78 -59.51 -17.61
C LYS A 172 16.19 -59.58 -18.18
N LYS A 173 16.49 -58.68 -19.14
CA LYS A 173 17.87 -58.48 -19.58
C LYS A 173 18.71 -58.22 -18.34
N VAL A 174 19.55 -59.17 -17.98
CA VAL A 174 20.52 -58.95 -16.91
C VAL A 174 21.37 -57.78 -17.36
N ASN A 175 21.21 -56.64 -16.72
CA ASN A 175 22.14 -55.56 -16.93
C ASN A 175 23.52 -56.13 -16.58
N LYS A 176 24.32 -56.43 -17.61
CA LYS A 176 25.73 -56.69 -17.39
C LYS A 176 26.22 -55.54 -16.60
N SER A 177 26.52 -55.77 -15.33
CA SER A 177 27.14 -54.77 -14.45
C SER A 177 28.21 -54.12 -15.29
N LYS A 178 28.20 -52.79 -15.39
CA LYS A 178 29.29 -52.05 -16.03
C LYS A 178 30.57 -52.67 -15.46
N SER A 179 31.30 -53.41 -16.32
CA SER A 179 32.48 -54.10 -15.87
C SER A 179 33.36 -53.06 -15.14
N ARG A 180 33.59 -53.26 -13.88
CA ARG A 180 34.58 -52.44 -13.15
C ARG A 180 35.82 -52.46 -14.02
N ALA A 181 36.26 -51.27 -14.44
CA ALA A 181 37.48 -51.13 -15.17
C ALA A 181 38.53 -52.04 -14.51
N SER A 182 39.19 -52.92 -15.28
CA SER A 182 40.09 -53.90 -14.70
C SER A 182 41.09 -53.22 -13.78
N ALA A 183 41.47 -53.87 -12.69
CA ALA A 183 42.42 -53.29 -11.74
C ALA A 183 43.73 -52.88 -12.43
N ALA A 184 44.10 -53.57 -13.52
CA ALA A 184 45.20 -53.23 -14.38
C ALA A 184 45.02 -51.87 -15.09
N PHE A 185 43.82 -51.58 -15.61
CA PHE A 185 43.51 -50.27 -16.23
C PHE A 185 43.52 -49.13 -15.23
N LEU A 186 42.95 -49.37 -14.05
CA LEU A 186 42.98 -48.34 -12.97
C LEU A 186 44.39 -48.11 -12.44
N ALA A 187 45.27 -49.12 -12.45
CA ALA A 187 46.68 -49.01 -12.08
C ALA A 187 47.48 -48.27 -13.15
N SER A 188 47.14 -48.37 -14.43
CA SER A 188 47.82 -47.60 -15.48
C SER A 188 47.53 -46.09 -15.44
N ILE A 189 46.33 -45.72 -15.04
CA ILE A 189 45.95 -44.27 -14.92
C ILE A 189 46.59 -43.60 -13.70
N LYS A 190 46.95 -44.35 -12.70
CA LYS A 190 47.58 -43.80 -11.48
C LYS A 190 49.10 -43.64 -11.57
N LYS A 191 49.71 -43.95 -12.71
CA LYS A 191 51.17 -43.88 -12.90
C LYS A 191 51.66 -42.64 -13.63
N ASP A 192 50.77 -41.73 -14.03
CA ASP A 192 51.04 -40.38 -14.49
C ASP A 192 50.57 -39.37 -13.39
#